data_8d86fe1f33200b388536a7dbf40a2188
#
_entry.id   8d86fe1f33200b388536a7dbf40a2188
#
_cell.length_a   1.000
_cell.length_b   1.000
_cell.length_c   1.000
_cell.angle_alpha   90.00
_cell.angle_beta   90.00
_cell.angle_gamma   90.00
#
_symmetry.space_group_name_H-M   'P 1'
#
loop_
_entity.id
_entity.type
_entity.pdbx_description
1 polymer ?
#
loop_
_entity_poly.entity_id
_entity_poly.type
_entity_poly.pdbx_seq_one_letter_code
_entity_poly.pdbx_strand_id
1 'polypeptide(L)'
;MAKWFDRYYGPDLVVGRPDLAHRALEEKLGIPTGQTMRMTMHGNGFQVAYLNVNEDFALSASCIQLMGFKPQADDEPHNETGRMLRNMLLAYVTAQRFDRPIVTHVQALSAPTEDDIAAITERLKSRGVPHITLMKNVYIGLVREDNGRIHYDPTADAGTYLEFAPTVQTDFPGFVLPATLPENPELARLEPGTLVRPISRTQIVANAEAVIDRFRWMLDWPEEGDVEYVEGDGYRSIVLKPMNGLSAVWEFVQPTRADSRAAKVLDRYGEGPWSIRLGVFGLGAKLDDLDARGTRWRQVEGGPKGERRVEVSRSDLHGIAIELEDMPVVYRGVGQGRTT
;
A
#
# COMPACT_ATOMS: atom_id res chain seq x y z
N MET A 1 15.89 -17.98 -9.11
CA MET A 1 14.57 -17.61 -9.60
C MET A 1 14.38 -16.13 -9.37
N ALA A 2 13.69 -15.43 -10.26
CA ALA A 2 13.48 -14.00 -10.14
C ALA A 2 12.60 -13.71 -8.92
N LYS A 3 13.00 -12.75 -8.10
CA LYS A 3 12.20 -12.28 -6.96
C LYS A 3 11.41 -11.06 -7.44
N TRP A 4 10.09 -11.21 -7.59
CA TRP A 4 9.23 -10.20 -8.17
C TRP A 4 8.93 -9.03 -7.24
N PHE A 5 9.08 -9.21 -5.91
CA PHE A 5 8.68 -8.24 -4.91
C PHE A 5 9.89 -7.57 -4.25
N ASP A 6 10.40 -6.51 -4.87
CA ASP A 6 11.47 -5.69 -4.27
C ASP A 6 10.93 -4.84 -3.14
N ARG A 7 9.87 -4.07 -3.40
CA ARG A 7 9.24 -3.22 -2.41
C ARG A 7 7.76 -3.00 -2.68
N TYR A 8 7.02 -2.69 -1.63
CA TYR A 8 5.70 -2.10 -1.73
C TYR A 8 5.86 -0.61 -1.96
N TYR A 9 5.49 -0.14 -3.14
CA TYR A 9 5.77 1.24 -3.57
C TYR A 9 5.06 2.25 -2.67
N GLY A 10 3.79 2.01 -2.35
CA GLY A 10 3.04 2.82 -1.42
C GLY A 10 1.65 2.26 -1.18
N PRO A 11 1.07 2.55 -0.02
CA PRO A 11 -0.36 2.44 0.11
C PRO A 11 -1.03 3.53 -0.73
N ASP A 12 -1.60 3.11 -1.86
CA ASP A 12 -2.29 3.97 -2.81
C ASP A 12 -3.74 4.16 -2.36
N LEU A 13 -4.11 5.40 -2.08
CA LEU A 13 -5.40 5.76 -1.50
C LEU A 13 -6.19 6.65 -2.44
N VAL A 14 -7.40 6.23 -2.79
CA VAL A 14 -8.36 7.09 -3.46
C VAL A 14 -9.18 7.84 -2.43
N VAL A 15 -9.14 9.16 -2.49
CA VAL A 15 -9.85 10.05 -1.57
C VAL A 15 -10.67 11.08 -2.34
N GLY A 16 -11.83 11.47 -1.80
CA GLY A 16 -12.70 12.43 -2.46
C GLY A 16 -12.09 13.84 -2.57
N ARG A 17 -11.28 14.22 -1.59
CA ARG A 17 -10.61 15.53 -1.49
C ARG A 17 -9.14 15.34 -1.07
N PRO A 18 -8.22 15.12 -2.03
CA PRO A 18 -6.80 14.88 -1.71
C PRO A 18 -6.15 16.02 -0.94
N ASP A 19 -6.53 17.26 -1.22
CA ASP A 19 -6.07 18.46 -0.52
C ASP A 19 -6.44 18.47 0.97
N LEU A 20 -7.65 18.06 1.31
CA LEU A 20 -8.11 17.98 2.69
C LEU A 20 -7.54 16.75 3.41
N ALA A 21 -7.47 15.61 2.74
CA ALA A 21 -6.86 14.40 3.28
C ALA A 21 -5.38 14.62 3.59
N HIS A 22 -4.65 15.25 2.66
CA HIS A 22 -3.26 15.62 2.87
C HIS A 22 -3.07 16.52 4.09
N ARG A 23 -3.87 17.61 4.18
CA ARG A 23 -3.82 18.53 5.32
C ARG A 23 -4.14 17.82 6.64
N ALA A 24 -5.11 16.90 6.64
CA ALA A 24 -5.43 16.14 7.84
C ALA A 24 -4.26 15.23 8.28
N LEU A 25 -3.54 14.62 7.35
CA LEU A 25 -2.35 13.83 7.67
C LEU A 25 -1.24 14.72 8.26
N GLU A 26 -1.05 15.92 7.76
CA GLU A 26 -0.09 16.89 8.32
C GLU A 26 -0.52 17.38 9.71
N GLU A 27 -1.72 17.92 9.83
CA GLU A 27 -2.20 18.58 11.06
C GLU A 27 -2.54 17.59 12.17
N LYS A 28 -3.18 16.48 11.83
CA LYS A 28 -3.72 15.50 12.80
C LYS A 28 -2.77 14.38 13.12
N LEU A 29 -1.96 13.95 12.14
CA LEU A 29 -1.02 12.85 12.32
C LEU A 29 0.42 13.32 12.45
N GLY A 30 0.74 14.55 12.03
CA GLY A 30 2.08 15.13 12.11
C GLY A 30 3.03 14.60 11.04
N ILE A 31 2.51 14.24 9.86
CA ILE A 31 3.37 13.94 8.72
C ILE A 31 4.05 15.23 8.25
N PRO A 32 5.38 15.24 7.99
CA PRO A 32 6.11 16.44 7.59
C PRO A 32 5.61 17.05 6.30
N THR A 33 5.42 18.37 6.28
CA THR A 33 4.86 19.09 5.11
C THR A 33 5.85 19.24 3.96
N GLY A 34 7.15 19.30 4.25
CA GLY A 34 8.20 19.55 3.27
C GLY A 34 8.50 18.39 2.32
N GLN A 35 7.93 17.22 2.60
CA GLN A 35 8.24 15.97 1.92
C GLN A 35 7.12 15.50 0.98
N THR A 36 6.24 16.42 0.59
CA THR A 36 5.10 16.09 -0.27
C THR A 36 5.35 16.53 -1.69
N MET A 37 5.34 15.56 -2.62
CA MET A 37 5.28 15.86 -4.04
C MET A 37 3.83 15.82 -4.52
N ARG A 38 3.34 16.93 -5.07
CA ARG A 38 2.01 17.02 -5.69
C ARG A 38 2.15 17.02 -7.20
N MET A 39 1.39 16.18 -7.86
CA MET A 39 1.38 16.08 -9.31
C MET A 39 -0.06 16.13 -9.83
N THR A 40 -0.26 16.84 -10.95
CA THR A 40 -1.41 16.59 -11.82
C THR A 40 -0.92 15.67 -12.92
N MET A 41 -1.36 14.43 -12.92
CA MET A 41 -0.85 13.47 -13.89
C MET A 41 -1.52 13.67 -15.25
N HIS A 42 -0.71 14.00 -16.26
CA HIS A 42 -1.03 13.97 -17.68
C HIS A 42 -2.26 14.80 -18.13
N GLY A 43 -2.65 15.84 -17.40
CA GLY A 43 -3.81 16.66 -17.78
C GLY A 43 -5.16 15.94 -17.76
N ASN A 44 -5.28 14.78 -17.11
CA ASN A 44 -6.40 13.86 -17.28
C ASN A 44 -7.34 13.76 -16.07
N GLY A 45 -7.49 14.82 -15.33
CA GLY A 45 -8.53 14.91 -14.32
C GLY A 45 -8.25 14.12 -13.03
N PHE A 46 -7.00 13.80 -12.70
CA PHE A 46 -6.66 13.32 -11.38
C PHE A 46 -5.43 14.01 -10.78
N GLN A 47 -5.44 14.11 -9.45
CA GLN A 47 -4.35 14.64 -8.65
C GLN A 47 -3.76 13.52 -7.83
N VAL A 48 -2.44 13.54 -7.71
CA VAL A 48 -1.69 12.60 -6.87
C VAL A 48 -0.82 13.41 -5.92
N ALA A 49 -0.79 12.99 -4.66
CA ALA A 49 0.18 13.47 -3.68
C ALA A 49 0.92 12.26 -3.10
N TYR A 50 2.25 12.31 -3.19
CA TYR A 50 3.12 11.34 -2.54
C TYR A 50 3.63 11.96 -1.24
N LEU A 51 3.44 11.26 -0.14
CA LEU A 51 3.83 11.72 1.18
C LEU A 51 4.85 10.74 1.77
N ASN A 52 6.02 11.27 2.11
CA ASN A 52 6.91 10.56 3.01
C ASN A 52 6.46 10.79 4.46
N VAL A 53 6.49 9.74 5.21
CA VAL A 53 6.05 9.75 6.61
C VAL A 53 7.11 10.36 7.52
N ASN A 54 8.37 10.38 7.07
CA ASN A 54 9.52 10.93 7.76
C ASN A 54 10.32 11.87 6.86
N GLU A 55 11.00 12.85 7.44
CA GLU A 55 11.91 13.76 6.72
C GLU A 55 13.16 13.05 6.19
N ASP A 56 13.60 12.00 6.86
CA ASP A 56 14.72 11.19 6.42
C ASP A 56 14.25 10.08 5.49
N PHE A 57 14.44 10.27 4.19
CA PHE A 57 14.12 9.28 3.15
C PHE A 57 14.87 7.96 3.30
N ALA A 58 16.01 7.95 4.01
CA ALA A 58 16.74 6.72 4.26
C ALA A 58 16.02 5.77 5.22
N LEU A 59 14.96 6.20 5.89
CA LEU A 59 14.18 5.39 6.80
C LEU A 59 13.05 4.60 6.14
N SER A 60 12.70 4.88 4.89
CA SER A 60 11.57 4.24 4.23
C SER A 60 11.79 3.97 2.74
N ALA A 61 11.43 2.77 2.31
CA ALA A 61 11.30 2.40 0.90
C ALA A 61 9.85 2.55 0.39
N SER A 62 8.92 2.98 1.23
CA SER A 62 7.49 3.12 0.91
C SER A 62 7.00 4.52 1.29
N CYS A 63 6.09 5.07 0.48
CA CYS A 63 5.41 6.34 0.76
C CYS A 63 3.89 6.11 0.90
N ILE A 64 3.13 7.13 1.27
CA ILE A 64 1.67 7.17 1.14
C ILE A 64 1.34 7.93 -0.14
N GLN A 65 0.54 7.34 -1.00
CA GLN A 65 0.03 8.00 -2.19
C GLN A 65 -1.44 8.33 -2.02
N LEU A 66 -1.79 9.61 -2.14
CA LEU A 66 -3.17 10.06 -2.17
C LEU A 66 -3.57 10.41 -3.60
N MET A 67 -4.66 9.84 -4.08
CA MET A 67 -5.20 10.12 -5.40
C MET A 67 -6.63 10.61 -5.31
N GLY A 68 -6.97 11.64 -6.10
CA GLY A 68 -8.33 12.11 -6.29
C GLY A 68 -8.65 12.28 -7.75
N PHE A 69 -9.82 11.80 -8.16
CA PHE A 69 -10.34 11.99 -9.51
C PHE A 69 -11.11 13.30 -9.58
N LYS A 70 -10.71 14.18 -10.48
CA LYS A 70 -11.44 15.41 -10.79
C LYS A 70 -12.35 15.20 -12.01
N PRO A 71 -13.47 15.92 -12.11
CA PRO A 71 -14.15 16.09 -13.39
C PRO A 71 -13.14 16.65 -14.40
N GLN A 72 -13.13 16.10 -15.60
CA GLN A 72 -12.26 16.58 -16.67
C GLN A 72 -12.77 17.94 -17.13
N ALA A 73 -11.91 18.95 -17.17
CA ALA A 73 -12.24 20.23 -17.78
C ALA A 73 -12.23 20.08 -19.32
N ASP A 74 -13.18 20.70 -20.02
CA ASP A 74 -13.31 20.56 -21.47
C ASP A 74 -12.12 21.14 -22.26
N ASP A 75 -11.33 21.99 -21.61
CA ASP A 75 -10.13 22.66 -22.16
C ASP A 75 -8.82 21.97 -21.78
N GLU A 76 -8.83 20.91 -21.00
CA GLU A 76 -7.60 20.17 -20.68
C GLU A 76 -7.11 19.38 -21.90
N PRO A 77 -5.79 19.46 -22.22
CA PRO A 77 -5.23 18.71 -23.34
C PRO A 77 -5.41 17.20 -23.13
N HIS A 78 -6.12 16.56 -24.05
CA HIS A 78 -6.41 15.14 -24.02
C HIS A 78 -5.22 14.33 -24.52
N ASN A 79 -4.39 13.84 -23.61
CA ASN A 79 -3.39 12.84 -23.92
C ASN A 79 -4.05 11.44 -23.90
N GLU A 80 -3.94 10.69 -25.00
CA GLU A 80 -4.53 9.35 -25.13
C GLU A 80 -4.02 8.39 -24.04
N THR A 81 -2.72 8.42 -23.76
CA THR A 81 -2.10 7.61 -22.68
C THR A 81 -2.70 7.94 -21.33
N GLY A 82 -2.87 9.21 -21.03
CA GLY A 82 -3.47 9.62 -19.76
C GLY A 82 -4.94 9.27 -19.64
N ARG A 83 -5.72 9.35 -20.74
CA ARG A 83 -7.12 8.87 -20.74
C ARG A 83 -7.18 7.37 -20.51
N MET A 84 -6.29 6.60 -21.14
CA MET A 84 -6.19 5.17 -20.95
C MET A 84 -5.85 4.86 -19.49
N LEU A 85 -4.83 5.48 -18.92
CA LEU A 85 -4.45 5.32 -17.52
C LEU A 85 -5.62 5.63 -16.58
N ARG A 86 -6.30 6.77 -16.78
CA ARG A 86 -7.47 7.13 -15.99
C ARG A 86 -8.56 6.07 -16.02
N ASN A 87 -8.87 5.55 -17.20
CA ASN A 87 -9.92 4.52 -17.36
C ASN A 87 -9.51 3.21 -16.67
N MET A 88 -8.22 2.83 -16.71
CA MET A 88 -7.68 1.68 -16.03
C MET A 88 -7.79 1.81 -14.52
N LEU A 89 -7.35 2.95 -13.96
CA LEU A 89 -7.43 3.21 -12.52
C LEU A 89 -8.88 3.28 -12.03
N LEU A 90 -9.78 3.90 -12.82
CA LEU A 90 -11.21 3.92 -12.52
C LEU A 90 -11.85 2.52 -12.54
N ALA A 91 -11.38 1.61 -13.39
CA ALA A 91 -11.87 0.24 -13.39
C ALA A 91 -11.62 -0.45 -12.05
N TYR A 92 -10.43 -0.27 -11.46
CA TYR A 92 -10.14 -0.77 -10.10
C TYR A 92 -10.98 -0.09 -9.03
N VAL A 93 -11.11 1.23 -9.09
CA VAL A 93 -11.85 2.01 -8.08
C VAL A 93 -13.33 1.66 -8.08
N THR A 94 -13.95 1.54 -9.27
CA THR A 94 -15.38 1.24 -9.40
C THR A 94 -15.75 -0.20 -9.03
N ALA A 95 -14.78 -1.09 -8.98
CA ALA A 95 -14.96 -2.46 -8.48
C ALA A 95 -15.05 -2.52 -6.94
N GLN A 96 -14.75 -1.44 -6.24
CA GLN A 96 -14.73 -1.38 -4.78
C GLN A 96 -15.95 -0.65 -4.21
N ARG A 97 -16.27 -0.96 -2.96
CA ARG A 97 -17.27 -0.20 -2.19
C ARG A 97 -16.62 1.07 -1.65
N PHE A 98 -17.24 2.22 -1.91
CA PHE A 98 -16.72 3.53 -1.49
C PHE A 98 -16.88 3.82 0.02
N ASP A 99 -17.73 3.06 0.74
CA ASP A 99 -17.91 3.19 2.17
C ASP A 99 -16.89 2.41 3.01
N ARG A 100 -16.02 1.64 2.36
CA ARG A 100 -14.99 0.85 3.03
C ARG A 100 -13.87 1.71 3.66
N PRO A 101 -13.09 1.13 4.61
CA PRO A 101 -12.01 1.85 5.29
C PRO A 101 -10.97 2.47 4.38
N ILE A 102 -10.65 1.80 3.30
CA ILE A 102 -9.71 2.23 2.28
C ILE A 102 -10.24 1.85 0.91
N VAL A 103 -10.22 2.80 -0.01
CA VAL A 103 -10.37 2.57 -1.45
C VAL A 103 -9.00 2.77 -2.09
N THR A 104 -8.59 1.84 -2.92
CA THR A 104 -7.31 1.94 -3.66
C THR A 104 -7.57 2.02 -5.15
N HIS A 105 -6.67 2.66 -5.89
CA HIS A 105 -6.69 2.56 -7.35
C HIS A 105 -5.84 1.38 -7.82
N VAL A 106 -4.77 1.05 -7.09
CA VAL A 106 -3.93 -0.16 -7.29
C VAL A 106 -3.23 -0.52 -5.99
N GLN A 107 -2.63 -1.71 -5.96
CA GLN A 107 -1.64 -2.14 -4.98
C GLN A 107 -0.31 -2.24 -5.73
N ALA A 108 0.48 -1.17 -5.70
CA ALA A 108 1.69 -1.07 -6.49
C ALA A 108 2.87 -1.79 -5.81
N LEU A 109 3.30 -2.88 -6.41
CA LEU A 109 4.53 -3.59 -6.07
C LEU A 109 5.62 -3.23 -7.06
N SER A 110 6.86 -3.10 -6.63
CA SER A 110 7.96 -2.95 -7.57
C SER A 110 8.70 -4.26 -7.79
N ALA A 111 9.01 -4.51 -9.06
CA ALA A 111 9.97 -5.52 -9.48
C ALA A 111 11.36 -4.86 -9.62
N PRO A 112 12.46 -5.60 -9.39
CA PRO A 112 13.80 -5.02 -9.39
C PRO A 112 14.18 -4.31 -10.68
N THR A 113 13.82 -4.87 -11.83
CA THR A 113 14.24 -4.39 -13.15
C THR A 113 13.09 -4.37 -14.17
N GLU A 114 13.32 -3.72 -15.31
CA GLU A 114 12.39 -3.78 -16.47
C GLU A 114 12.34 -5.18 -17.08
N ASP A 115 13.42 -5.94 -17.03
CA ASP A 115 13.45 -7.34 -17.51
C ASP A 115 12.57 -8.23 -16.63
N ASP A 116 12.49 -7.96 -15.32
CA ASP A 116 11.56 -8.66 -14.42
C ASP A 116 10.12 -8.32 -14.78
N ILE A 117 9.80 -7.06 -15.11
CA ILE A 117 8.48 -6.66 -15.61
C ILE A 117 8.12 -7.38 -16.92
N ALA A 118 9.07 -7.49 -17.85
CA ALA A 118 8.86 -8.24 -19.08
C ALA A 118 8.60 -9.73 -18.81
N ALA A 119 9.35 -10.33 -17.88
CA ALA A 119 9.16 -11.71 -17.48
C ALA A 119 7.79 -11.94 -16.78
N ILE A 120 7.35 -11.01 -15.92
CA ILE A 120 5.99 -11.02 -15.35
C ILE A 120 4.95 -11.01 -16.47
N THR A 121 5.08 -10.10 -17.43
CA THR A 121 4.15 -9.96 -18.55
C THR A 121 4.04 -11.25 -19.36
N GLU A 122 5.17 -11.85 -19.72
CA GLU A 122 5.19 -13.13 -20.47
C GLU A 122 4.57 -14.28 -19.66
N ARG A 123 4.78 -14.29 -18.35
CA ARG A 123 4.16 -15.28 -17.47
C ARG A 123 2.64 -15.12 -17.43
N LEU A 124 2.14 -13.90 -17.27
CA LEU A 124 0.70 -13.63 -17.29
C LEU A 124 0.06 -14.04 -18.60
N LYS A 125 0.70 -13.72 -19.74
CA LYS A 125 0.25 -14.16 -21.08
C LYS A 125 0.19 -15.69 -21.18
N SER A 126 1.23 -16.38 -20.76
CA SER A 126 1.32 -17.86 -20.81
C SER A 126 0.23 -18.56 -19.98
N ARG A 127 -0.27 -17.90 -18.94
CA ARG A 127 -1.34 -18.38 -18.07
C ARG A 127 -2.72 -17.86 -18.44
N GLY A 128 -2.82 -17.02 -19.48
CA GLY A 128 -4.09 -16.41 -19.89
C GLY A 128 -4.68 -15.45 -18.84
N VAL A 129 -3.82 -14.84 -18.00
CA VAL A 129 -4.25 -13.87 -16.98
C VAL A 129 -4.51 -12.52 -17.66
N PRO A 130 -5.70 -11.94 -17.53
CA PRO A 130 -5.99 -10.61 -18.04
C PRO A 130 -5.05 -9.56 -17.44
N HIS A 131 -4.43 -8.75 -18.28
CA HIS A 131 -3.57 -7.65 -17.86
C HIS A 131 -3.42 -6.60 -18.97
N ILE A 132 -3.07 -5.39 -18.58
CA ILE A 132 -2.72 -4.30 -19.51
C ILE A 132 -1.34 -3.79 -19.12
N THR A 133 -0.46 -3.62 -20.11
CA THR A 133 0.84 -2.97 -19.92
C THR A 133 0.76 -1.53 -20.41
N LEU A 134 1.11 -0.58 -19.55
CA LEU A 134 1.14 0.83 -19.87
C LEU A 134 2.28 1.52 -19.11
N MET A 135 3.07 2.36 -19.78
CA MET A 135 4.17 3.12 -19.16
C MET A 135 5.16 2.24 -18.38
N LYS A 136 5.51 1.07 -18.92
CA LYS A 136 6.36 0.05 -18.28
C LYS A 136 5.76 -0.66 -17.06
N ASN A 137 4.53 -0.32 -16.66
CA ASN A 137 3.82 -0.99 -15.58
C ASN A 137 2.87 -2.05 -16.12
N VAL A 138 2.63 -3.07 -15.32
CA VAL A 138 1.70 -4.17 -15.62
C VAL A 138 0.55 -4.12 -14.64
N TYR A 139 -0.66 -3.92 -15.15
CA TYR A 139 -1.91 -3.82 -14.39
C TYR A 139 -2.68 -5.13 -14.54
N ILE A 140 -2.82 -5.90 -13.46
CA ILE A 140 -3.40 -7.24 -13.49
C ILE A 140 -4.92 -7.18 -13.29
N GLY A 141 -5.63 -8.10 -13.94
CA GLY A 141 -7.09 -8.19 -13.85
C GLY A 141 -7.85 -7.20 -14.73
N LEU A 142 -7.17 -6.38 -15.53
CA LEU A 142 -7.82 -5.45 -16.43
C LEU A 142 -8.14 -6.12 -17.76
N VAL A 143 -9.42 -6.06 -18.14
CA VAL A 143 -9.97 -6.57 -19.41
C VAL A 143 -10.41 -5.39 -20.26
N ARG A 144 -9.95 -5.34 -21.50
CA ARG A 144 -10.41 -4.36 -22.50
C ARG A 144 -11.42 -5.03 -23.41
N GLU A 145 -12.63 -4.49 -23.43
CA GLU A 145 -13.71 -4.91 -24.34
C GLU A 145 -13.51 -4.34 -25.77
N ASP A 146 -14.19 -4.93 -26.76
CA ASP A 146 -14.12 -4.48 -28.17
C ASP A 146 -14.57 -3.03 -28.35
N ASN A 147 -15.49 -2.54 -27.51
CA ASN A 147 -15.96 -1.16 -27.50
C ASN A 147 -14.97 -0.18 -26.85
N GLY A 148 -13.80 -0.66 -26.40
CA GLY A 148 -12.76 0.13 -25.74
C GLY A 148 -12.97 0.36 -24.24
N ARG A 149 -14.08 -0.15 -23.65
CA ARG A 149 -14.29 -0.11 -22.20
C ARG A 149 -13.27 -0.99 -21.49
N ILE A 150 -12.83 -0.54 -20.33
CA ILE A 150 -11.94 -1.32 -19.44
C ILE A 150 -12.72 -1.63 -18.16
N HIS A 151 -12.69 -2.88 -17.75
CA HIS A 151 -13.23 -3.32 -16.46
C HIS A 151 -12.20 -4.19 -15.72
N TYR A 152 -12.39 -4.32 -14.41
CA TYR A 152 -11.55 -5.17 -13.57
C TYR A 152 -12.23 -6.51 -13.32
N ASP A 153 -11.46 -7.59 -13.53
CA ASP A 153 -11.83 -8.97 -13.18
C ASP A 153 -11.12 -9.37 -11.87
N PRO A 154 -11.82 -9.40 -10.73
CA PRO A 154 -11.21 -9.73 -9.46
C PRO A 154 -10.74 -11.20 -9.36
N THR A 155 -11.18 -12.08 -10.25
CA THR A 155 -10.71 -13.47 -10.24
C THR A 155 -9.28 -13.61 -10.78
N ALA A 156 -8.81 -12.61 -11.51
CA ALA A 156 -7.48 -12.61 -12.12
C ALA A 156 -6.36 -12.58 -11.07
N ASP A 157 -6.52 -11.77 -10.03
CA ASP A 157 -5.52 -11.53 -8.98
C ASP A 157 -6.06 -11.71 -7.55
N ALA A 158 -7.14 -12.46 -7.40
CA ALA A 158 -7.84 -12.69 -6.13
C ALA A 158 -8.34 -11.39 -5.44
N GLY A 159 -8.78 -10.41 -6.21
CA GLY A 159 -9.33 -9.16 -5.68
C GLY A 159 -8.28 -8.25 -5.03
N THR A 160 -7.04 -8.33 -5.47
CA THR A 160 -5.92 -7.60 -4.83
C THR A 160 -5.55 -6.29 -5.51
N TYR A 161 -6.13 -5.98 -6.69
CA TYR A 161 -5.88 -4.74 -7.44
C TYR A 161 -4.40 -4.52 -7.78
N LEU A 162 -3.75 -5.57 -8.27
CA LEU A 162 -2.30 -5.66 -8.36
C LEU A 162 -1.72 -4.91 -9.56
N GLU A 163 -0.70 -4.10 -9.29
CA GLU A 163 0.18 -3.49 -10.28
C GLU A 163 1.63 -3.87 -10.00
N PHE A 164 2.40 -4.14 -11.06
CA PHE A 164 3.85 -4.20 -10.98
C PHE A 164 4.48 -3.05 -11.75
N ALA A 165 5.42 -2.37 -11.11
CA ALA A 165 6.24 -1.31 -11.69
C ALA A 165 7.73 -1.60 -11.51
N PRO A 166 8.63 -1.15 -12.39
CA PRO A 166 10.06 -1.29 -12.15
C PRO A 166 10.50 -0.41 -10.97
N THR A 167 11.43 -0.90 -10.14
CA THR A 167 11.93 -0.17 -8.97
C THR A 167 12.53 1.19 -9.34
N VAL A 168 13.18 1.27 -10.49
CA VAL A 168 13.72 2.53 -11.05
C VAL A 168 12.74 3.02 -12.11
N GLN A 169 11.81 3.87 -11.73
CA GLN A 169 11.00 4.63 -12.70
C GLN A 169 11.70 5.92 -13.06
N THR A 170 12.35 5.92 -14.22
CA THR A 170 13.05 7.11 -14.73
C THR A 170 12.09 8.21 -15.23
N ASP A 171 10.81 7.91 -15.38
CA ASP A 171 9.83 8.79 -16.02
C ASP A 171 8.98 9.63 -15.04
N PHE A 172 9.20 9.50 -13.73
CA PHE A 172 8.62 10.38 -12.72
C PHE A 172 9.61 11.44 -12.27
N PRO A 173 9.63 12.65 -12.89
CA PRO A 173 10.54 13.70 -12.49
C PRO A 173 10.27 14.12 -11.03
N GLY A 174 11.27 13.98 -10.19
CA GLY A 174 11.27 14.46 -8.81
C GLY A 174 10.91 13.43 -7.74
N PHE A 175 10.51 12.20 -8.11
CA PHE A 175 10.27 11.11 -7.15
C PHE A 175 11.28 9.98 -7.37
N VAL A 176 12.42 10.11 -6.76
CA VAL A 176 13.43 9.05 -6.73
C VAL A 176 13.38 8.44 -5.33
N LEU A 177 12.65 7.32 -5.19
CA LEU A 177 12.97 6.41 -4.10
C LEU A 177 14.43 5.98 -4.31
N PRO A 178 15.31 6.13 -3.32
CA PRO A 178 16.69 5.70 -3.50
C PRO A 178 16.71 4.25 -3.95
N ALA A 179 17.41 3.95 -5.05
CA ALA A 179 17.55 2.61 -5.60
C ALA A 179 18.15 1.64 -4.57
N THR A 180 18.97 2.19 -3.66
CA THR A 180 19.55 1.47 -2.54
C THR A 180 19.32 2.28 -1.28
N LEU A 181 18.57 1.74 -0.35
CA LEU A 181 18.46 2.30 1.00
C LEU A 181 19.58 1.73 1.87
N PRO A 182 20.11 2.51 2.84
CA PRO A 182 21.09 2.00 3.79
C PRO A 182 20.53 0.76 4.48
N GLU A 183 21.34 -0.27 4.62
CA GLU A 183 20.94 -1.54 5.24
C GLU A 183 20.49 -1.38 6.70
N ASN A 184 20.94 -0.33 7.38
CA ASN A 184 20.60 -0.04 8.78
C ASN A 184 20.49 1.47 8.99
N PRO A 185 19.29 2.06 8.88
CA PRO A 185 19.10 3.43 9.33
C PRO A 185 19.33 3.51 10.86
N GLU A 186 20.07 4.51 11.31
CA GLU A 186 20.31 4.76 12.73
C GLU A 186 19.03 5.28 13.41
N LEU A 187 18.11 4.39 13.75
CA LEU A 187 16.90 4.74 14.50
C LEU A 187 17.22 5.35 15.87
N ALA A 188 18.42 5.09 16.40
CA ALA A 188 18.88 5.62 17.68
C ALA A 188 18.95 7.16 17.75
N ARG A 189 18.86 7.86 16.63
CA ARG A 189 18.83 9.33 16.56
C ARG A 189 17.43 9.92 16.48
N LEU A 190 16.39 9.09 16.38
CA LEU A 190 15.02 9.57 16.29
C LEU A 190 14.53 10.04 17.65
N GLU A 191 13.82 11.14 17.65
CA GLU A 191 13.10 11.61 18.84
C GLU A 191 11.88 10.73 19.09
N PRO A 192 11.55 10.40 20.37
CA PRO A 192 10.33 9.68 20.70
C PRO A 192 9.08 10.38 20.14
N GLY A 193 8.17 9.60 19.57
CA GLY A 193 6.98 10.12 18.89
C GLY A 193 7.14 10.28 17.38
N THR A 194 8.34 10.03 16.84
CA THR A 194 8.59 10.13 15.39
C THR A 194 7.87 9.03 14.62
N LEU A 195 7.12 9.40 13.59
CA LEU A 195 6.65 8.50 12.56
C LEU A 195 7.85 8.06 11.71
N VAL A 196 8.07 6.76 11.58
CA VAL A 196 9.25 6.22 10.90
C VAL A 196 8.95 5.94 9.44
N ARG A 197 7.96 5.07 9.18
CA ARG A 197 7.60 4.64 7.82
C ARG A 197 6.29 3.85 7.80
N PRO A 198 5.66 3.67 6.64
CA PRO A 198 4.69 2.60 6.45
C PRO A 198 5.37 1.25 6.68
N ILE A 199 4.78 0.40 7.54
CA ILE A 199 5.32 -0.93 7.86
C ILE A 199 4.45 -2.06 7.34
N SER A 200 3.16 -1.82 7.14
CA SER A 200 2.25 -2.81 6.56
C SER A 200 1.10 -2.14 5.82
N ARG A 201 0.68 -2.79 4.74
CA ARG A 201 -0.62 -2.63 4.12
C ARG A 201 -1.43 -3.88 4.39
N THR A 202 -2.60 -3.72 5.02
CA THR A 202 -3.46 -4.86 5.33
C THR A 202 -4.62 -4.96 4.34
N GLN A 203 -4.94 -6.17 3.95
CA GLN A 203 -6.10 -6.53 3.16
C GLN A 203 -6.89 -7.61 3.90
N ILE A 204 -8.19 -7.39 4.08
CA ILE A 204 -9.08 -8.38 4.65
C ILE A 204 -9.50 -9.37 3.57
N VAL A 205 -9.43 -10.66 3.87
CA VAL A 205 -9.79 -11.74 2.94
C VAL A 205 -10.54 -12.86 3.66
N ALA A 206 -11.37 -13.58 2.94
CA ALA A 206 -12.07 -14.76 3.48
C ALA A 206 -11.13 -15.97 3.57
N ASN A 207 -10.15 -16.06 2.66
CA ASN A 207 -9.19 -17.15 2.62
C ASN A 207 -7.81 -16.64 2.14
N ALA A 208 -6.88 -16.47 3.08
CA ALA A 208 -5.55 -15.94 2.78
C ALA A 208 -4.70 -16.91 1.94
N GLU A 209 -4.85 -18.24 2.16
CA GLU A 209 -4.15 -19.24 1.36
C GLU A 209 -4.58 -19.18 -0.11
N ALA A 210 -5.87 -19.00 -0.38
CA ALA A 210 -6.36 -18.92 -1.76
C ALA A 210 -5.75 -17.74 -2.52
N VAL A 211 -5.46 -16.61 -1.84
CA VAL A 211 -4.77 -15.46 -2.43
C VAL A 211 -3.33 -15.85 -2.81
N ILE A 212 -2.61 -16.51 -1.90
CA ILE A 212 -1.23 -16.93 -2.12
C ILE A 212 -1.15 -18.00 -3.22
N ASP A 213 -2.07 -18.96 -3.21
CA ASP A 213 -2.15 -19.99 -4.26
C ASP A 213 -2.44 -19.38 -5.63
N ARG A 214 -3.27 -18.33 -5.68
CA ARG A 214 -3.52 -17.57 -6.91
C ARG A 214 -2.24 -16.89 -7.41
N PHE A 215 -1.48 -16.26 -6.52
CA PHE A 215 -0.20 -15.64 -6.87
C PHE A 215 0.83 -16.68 -7.34
N ARG A 216 0.93 -17.81 -6.64
CA ARG A 216 1.79 -18.92 -7.07
C ARG A 216 1.42 -19.44 -8.45
N TRP A 217 0.13 -19.65 -8.71
CA TRP A 217 -0.32 -20.08 -10.02
C TRP A 217 -0.03 -19.03 -11.10
N MET A 218 -0.29 -17.76 -10.82
CA MET A 218 -0.19 -16.66 -11.78
C MET A 218 1.26 -16.30 -12.10
N LEU A 219 2.15 -16.29 -11.10
CA LEU A 219 3.49 -15.71 -11.17
C LEU A 219 4.62 -16.68 -10.80
N ASP A 220 4.34 -17.92 -10.36
CA ASP A 220 5.27 -18.82 -9.65
C ASP A 220 5.90 -18.14 -8.41
N TRP A 221 5.15 -17.28 -7.76
CA TRP A 221 5.55 -16.48 -6.61
C TRP A 221 4.31 -16.26 -5.70
N PRO A 222 4.47 -16.14 -4.35
CA PRO A 222 5.72 -16.16 -3.59
C PRO A 222 6.29 -17.58 -3.34
N GLU A 223 7.59 -17.65 -3.08
CA GLU A 223 8.24 -18.84 -2.54
C GLU A 223 7.94 -18.94 -1.03
N GLU A 224 8.26 -20.09 -0.42
CA GLU A 224 8.02 -20.32 1.02
C GLU A 224 8.75 -19.27 1.90
N GLY A 225 9.95 -18.88 1.52
CA GLY A 225 10.74 -17.88 2.26
C GLY A 225 10.24 -16.44 2.14
N ASP A 226 9.36 -16.16 1.18
CA ASP A 226 8.79 -14.81 0.96
C ASP A 226 7.53 -14.57 1.79
N VAL A 227 7.02 -15.58 2.48
CA VAL A 227 5.81 -15.53 3.29
C VAL A 227 6.09 -15.78 4.76
N GLU A 228 5.32 -15.13 5.62
CA GLU A 228 5.28 -15.40 7.06
C GLU A 228 3.84 -15.62 7.48
N TYR A 229 3.62 -16.69 8.23
CA TYR A 229 2.31 -17.00 8.82
C TYR A 229 2.24 -16.41 10.22
N VAL A 230 1.21 -15.66 10.48
CA VAL A 230 1.02 -14.93 11.74
C VAL A 230 -0.35 -15.27 12.31
N GLU A 231 -0.36 -15.69 13.57
CA GLU A 231 -1.58 -15.90 14.34
C GLU A 231 -1.79 -14.72 15.29
N GLY A 232 -2.97 -14.11 15.23
CA GLY A 232 -3.39 -13.04 16.11
C GLY A 232 -4.65 -13.38 16.87
N ASP A 233 -5.12 -12.47 17.72
CA ASP A 233 -6.36 -12.68 18.47
C ASP A 233 -7.58 -12.55 17.54
N GLY A 234 -8.18 -13.70 17.21
CA GLY A 234 -9.35 -13.81 16.34
C GLY A 234 -9.08 -13.63 14.84
N TYR A 235 -7.82 -13.68 14.41
CA TYR A 235 -7.44 -13.70 13.01
C TYR A 235 -6.14 -14.50 12.80
N ARG A 236 -5.92 -14.90 11.57
CA ARG A 236 -4.61 -15.31 11.05
C ARG A 236 -4.26 -14.44 9.87
N SER A 237 -2.99 -14.26 9.59
CA SER A 237 -2.57 -13.56 8.39
C SER A 237 -1.41 -14.25 7.69
N ILE A 238 -1.32 -13.99 6.38
CA ILE A 238 -0.15 -14.29 5.58
C ILE A 238 0.48 -12.97 5.19
N VAL A 239 1.75 -12.81 5.52
CA VAL A 239 2.52 -11.60 5.27
C VAL A 239 3.48 -11.86 4.13
N LEU A 240 3.35 -11.11 3.04
CA LEU A 240 4.32 -11.09 1.95
C LEU A 240 5.44 -10.12 2.29
N LYS A 241 6.67 -10.64 2.30
CA LYS A 241 7.88 -9.88 2.63
C LYS A 241 8.53 -9.35 1.36
N PRO A 242 8.81 -8.05 1.27
CA PRO A 242 9.63 -7.50 0.19
C PRO A 242 11.09 -7.89 0.36
N MET A 243 11.86 -7.83 -0.73
CA MET A 243 13.32 -7.99 -0.68
C MET A 243 13.98 -6.84 0.09
N ASN A 244 13.43 -5.63 -0.02
CA ASN A 244 13.90 -4.46 0.71
C ASN A 244 13.27 -4.39 2.10
N GLY A 245 14.07 -4.62 3.15
CA GLY A 245 13.62 -4.64 4.54
C GLY A 245 13.12 -3.30 5.10
N LEU A 246 13.27 -2.20 4.38
CA LEU A 246 12.72 -0.88 4.74
C LEU A 246 11.36 -0.60 4.08
N SER A 247 10.89 -1.50 3.25
CA SER A 247 9.58 -1.43 2.64
C SER A 247 8.48 -1.90 3.60
N ALA A 248 7.27 -1.40 3.37
CA ALA A 248 6.08 -2.00 3.96
C ALA A 248 5.91 -3.44 3.47
N VAL A 249 5.37 -4.30 4.33
CA VAL A 249 4.91 -5.63 3.95
C VAL A 249 3.46 -5.58 3.47
N TRP A 250 3.03 -6.60 2.74
CA TRP A 250 1.63 -6.79 2.39
C TRP A 250 1.03 -7.94 3.20
N GLU A 251 -0.01 -7.65 3.97
CA GLU A 251 -0.60 -8.58 4.93
C GLU A 251 -2.04 -8.93 4.53
N PHE A 252 -2.31 -10.21 4.31
CA PHE A 252 -3.64 -10.75 4.05
C PHE A 252 -4.22 -11.32 5.34
N VAL A 253 -5.22 -10.63 5.88
CA VAL A 253 -5.82 -10.94 7.18
C VAL A 253 -7.10 -11.75 6.98
N GLN A 254 -7.14 -12.95 7.55
CA GLN A 254 -8.29 -13.83 7.55
C GLN A 254 -8.86 -13.95 8.97
N PRO A 255 -10.17 -13.66 9.19
CA PRO A 255 -10.79 -13.87 10.49
C PRO A 255 -10.81 -15.34 10.88
N THR A 256 -10.57 -15.64 12.16
CA THR A 256 -10.70 -16.98 12.75
C THR A 256 -11.81 -17.08 13.80
N ARG A 257 -12.35 -15.93 14.24
CA ARG A 257 -13.51 -15.84 15.14
C ARG A 257 -14.54 -14.86 14.58
N ALA A 258 -15.82 -15.21 14.69
CA ALA A 258 -16.92 -14.38 14.16
C ALA A 258 -17.09 -13.04 14.89
N ASP A 259 -16.71 -12.96 16.17
CA ASP A 259 -16.79 -11.74 16.98
C ASP A 259 -15.59 -10.82 16.85
N SER A 260 -14.53 -11.25 16.15
CA SER A 260 -13.31 -10.48 15.97
C SER A 260 -13.53 -9.19 15.16
N ARG A 261 -12.60 -8.23 15.33
CA ARG A 261 -12.59 -7.00 14.52
C ARG A 261 -12.46 -7.32 13.03
N ALA A 262 -11.61 -8.26 12.66
CA ALA A 262 -11.42 -8.70 11.29
C ALA A 262 -12.72 -9.26 10.68
N ALA A 263 -13.45 -10.11 11.41
CA ALA A 263 -14.74 -10.65 10.95
C ALA A 263 -15.78 -9.55 10.71
N LYS A 264 -15.89 -8.58 11.61
CA LYS A 264 -16.79 -7.42 11.46
C LYS A 264 -16.47 -6.55 10.25
N VAL A 265 -15.18 -6.41 9.92
CA VAL A 265 -14.75 -5.68 8.72
C VAL A 265 -15.10 -6.46 7.47
N LEU A 266 -14.84 -7.78 7.45
CA LEU A 266 -15.17 -8.65 6.31
C LEU A 266 -16.67 -8.68 6.06
N ASP A 267 -17.48 -8.86 7.11
CA ASP A 267 -18.95 -8.89 7.02
C ASP A 267 -19.52 -7.56 6.48
N ARG A 268 -19.00 -6.45 6.99
CA ARG A 268 -19.51 -5.13 6.61
C ARG A 268 -19.10 -4.68 5.21
N TYR A 269 -17.85 -4.91 4.82
CA TYR A 269 -17.26 -4.32 3.63
C TYR A 269 -16.88 -5.32 2.55
N GLY A 270 -16.90 -6.63 2.86
CA GLY A 270 -16.35 -7.67 2.00
C GLY A 270 -14.83 -7.68 1.97
N GLU A 271 -14.26 -8.52 1.11
CA GLU A 271 -12.81 -8.61 0.91
C GLU A 271 -12.23 -7.33 0.32
N GLY A 272 -10.95 -7.06 0.61
CA GLY A 272 -10.19 -5.96 0.01
C GLY A 272 -9.42 -5.10 1.04
N PRO A 273 -8.90 -3.94 0.62
CA PRO A 273 -8.06 -3.08 1.45
C PRO A 273 -8.72 -2.70 2.77
N TRP A 274 -7.96 -2.77 3.87
CA TRP A 274 -8.47 -2.52 5.21
C TRP A 274 -7.77 -1.35 5.91
N SER A 275 -6.44 -1.44 6.16
CA SER A 275 -5.71 -0.39 6.87
C SER A 275 -4.27 -0.25 6.39
N ILE A 276 -3.68 0.90 6.73
CA ILE A 276 -2.25 1.16 6.63
C ILE A 276 -1.70 1.17 8.04
N ARG A 277 -0.58 0.48 8.26
CA ARG A 277 0.12 0.54 9.52
C ARG A 277 1.40 1.35 9.38
N LEU A 278 1.57 2.35 10.24
CA LEU A 278 2.77 3.16 10.32
C LEU A 278 3.56 2.78 11.58
N GLY A 279 4.84 2.59 11.40
CA GLY A 279 5.78 2.39 12.50
C GLY A 279 6.10 3.71 13.19
N VAL A 280 6.10 3.69 14.52
CA VAL A 280 6.39 4.84 15.36
C VAL A 280 7.54 4.50 16.31
N PHE A 281 8.51 5.38 16.40
CA PHE A 281 9.54 5.29 17.45
C PHE A 281 9.00 5.96 18.71
N GLY A 282 8.71 5.15 19.76
CA GLY A 282 8.15 5.64 21.02
C GLY A 282 6.66 6.02 20.90
N LEU A 283 5.81 5.02 20.74
CA LEU A 283 4.37 5.19 20.57
C LEU A 283 3.73 6.03 21.70
N GLY A 284 4.20 5.92 22.95
CA GLY A 284 3.67 6.74 24.06
C GLY A 284 3.76 8.23 23.77
N ALA A 285 4.94 8.72 23.39
CA ALA A 285 5.13 10.13 23.03
C ALA A 285 4.30 10.54 21.81
N LYS A 286 4.06 9.62 20.87
CA LYS A 286 3.17 9.89 19.72
C LYS A 286 1.72 10.04 20.15
N LEU A 287 1.26 9.28 21.12
CA LEU A 287 -0.10 9.42 21.64
C LEU A 287 -0.29 10.78 22.33
N ASP A 288 0.70 11.23 23.10
CA ASP A 288 0.70 12.58 23.70
C ASP A 288 0.64 13.68 22.63
N ASP A 289 1.37 13.52 21.52
CA ASP A 289 1.31 14.44 20.36
C ASP A 289 -0.07 14.42 19.69
N LEU A 290 -0.68 13.24 19.50
CA LEU A 290 -2.03 13.14 18.96
C LEU A 290 -3.07 13.84 19.84
N ASP A 291 -2.97 13.65 21.16
CA ASP A 291 -3.85 14.31 22.14
C ASP A 291 -3.69 15.83 22.10
N ALA A 292 -2.44 16.32 22.01
CA ALA A 292 -2.14 17.74 21.86
C ALA A 292 -2.71 18.33 20.54
N ARG A 293 -2.78 17.54 19.48
CA ARG A 293 -3.41 17.92 18.20
C ARG A 293 -4.93 17.78 18.20
N GLY A 294 -5.52 17.28 19.28
CA GLY A 294 -6.95 16.96 19.36
C GLY A 294 -7.35 15.84 18.39
N THR A 295 -6.45 14.89 18.15
CA THR A 295 -6.66 13.74 17.28
C THR A 295 -7.07 12.53 18.12
N ARG A 296 -8.24 11.97 17.82
CA ARG A 296 -8.77 10.84 18.57
C ARG A 296 -8.11 9.54 18.11
N TRP A 297 -7.87 8.67 19.04
CA TRP A 297 -7.33 7.33 18.81
C TRP A 297 -7.93 6.31 19.78
N ARG A 298 -7.77 5.04 19.48
CA ARG A 298 -8.14 3.95 20.37
C ARG A 298 -7.15 2.82 20.28
N GLN A 299 -6.92 2.14 21.38
CA GLN A 299 -6.16 0.90 21.36
C GLN A 299 -6.92 -0.17 20.57
N VAL A 300 -6.20 -0.91 19.74
CA VAL A 300 -6.71 -2.08 19.02
C VAL A 300 -5.95 -3.32 19.46
N GLU A 301 -6.44 -4.48 19.01
CA GLU A 301 -5.74 -5.76 19.25
C GLU A 301 -4.28 -5.61 18.85
N GLY A 302 -3.39 -6.01 19.75
CA GLY A 302 -1.93 -5.90 19.55
C GLY A 302 -1.44 -6.85 18.47
N GLY A 303 -0.21 -6.64 18.06
CA GLY A 303 0.47 -7.55 17.17
C GLY A 303 0.75 -8.91 17.82
N PRO A 304 1.09 -9.93 17.02
CA PRO A 304 1.28 -11.31 17.47
C PRO A 304 2.43 -11.47 18.48
N LYS A 305 3.36 -10.51 18.53
CA LYS A 305 4.47 -10.48 19.49
C LYS A 305 4.22 -9.53 20.67
N GLY A 306 2.96 -9.10 20.85
CA GLY A 306 2.58 -8.17 21.92
C GLY A 306 2.85 -6.69 21.60
N GLU A 307 3.11 -6.36 20.34
CA GLU A 307 3.29 -4.98 19.91
C GLU A 307 2.03 -4.16 20.23
N ARG A 308 2.22 -2.98 20.81
CA ARG A 308 1.12 -2.05 21.04
C ARG A 308 0.67 -1.46 19.73
N ARG A 309 -0.64 -1.48 19.50
CA ARG A 309 -1.27 -0.89 18.32
C ARG A 309 -2.40 0.05 18.71
N VAL A 310 -2.53 1.12 17.97
CA VAL A 310 -3.65 2.05 18.08
C VAL A 310 -4.20 2.34 16.69
N GLU A 311 -5.51 2.52 16.61
CA GLU A 311 -6.19 3.04 15.43
C GLU A 311 -6.46 4.52 15.62
N VAL A 312 -6.00 5.34 14.67
CA VAL A 312 -6.35 6.76 14.63
C VAL A 312 -7.76 6.93 14.08
N SER A 313 -8.52 7.85 14.63
CA SER A 313 -9.91 8.07 14.22
C SER A 313 -10.00 8.43 12.72
N ARG A 314 -10.69 7.61 11.96
CA ARG A 314 -10.90 7.82 10.52
C ARG A 314 -11.57 9.15 10.20
N SER A 315 -12.47 9.63 11.07
CA SER A 315 -13.12 10.94 10.87
C SER A 315 -12.15 12.10 10.98
N ASP A 316 -11.06 11.94 11.71
CA ASP A 316 -10.02 12.96 11.84
C ASP A 316 -9.04 12.93 10.66
N LEU A 317 -9.01 11.81 9.90
CA LEU A 317 -8.15 11.58 8.74
C LEU A 317 -8.93 11.48 7.41
N HIS A 318 -10.04 12.17 7.28
CA HIS A 318 -10.88 12.17 6.07
C HIS A 318 -11.25 10.74 5.57
N GLY A 319 -11.50 9.83 6.49
CA GLY A 319 -11.93 8.48 6.21
C GLY A 319 -10.80 7.46 6.06
N ILE A 320 -9.54 7.88 6.02
CA ILE A 320 -8.37 7.00 5.88
C ILE A 320 -8.18 6.18 7.16
N ALA A 321 -8.05 4.86 7.02
CA ALA A 321 -7.78 3.96 8.12
C ALA A 321 -6.26 3.80 8.33
N ILE A 322 -5.75 4.41 9.40
CA ILE A 322 -4.35 4.34 9.82
C ILE A 322 -4.27 3.71 11.20
N GLU A 323 -3.38 2.73 11.32
CA GLU A 323 -2.94 2.17 12.58
C GLU A 323 -1.50 2.60 12.87
N LEU A 324 -1.18 2.84 14.13
CA LEU A 324 0.18 3.09 14.59
C LEU A 324 0.65 1.90 15.42
N GLU A 325 1.88 1.50 15.18
CA GLU A 325 2.53 0.40 15.90
C GLU A 325 3.87 0.85 16.44
N ASP A 326 4.14 0.50 17.69
CA ASP A 326 5.41 0.82 18.32
C ASP A 326 6.56 0.04 17.67
N MET A 327 7.56 0.74 17.19
CA MET A 327 8.76 0.13 16.67
C MET A 327 9.77 -0.04 17.78
N PRO A 328 10.27 -1.24 18.05
CA PRO A 328 11.30 -1.45 19.04
C PRO A 328 12.58 -0.65 18.71
N VAL A 329 13.27 -0.18 19.75
CA VAL A 329 14.51 0.62 19.65
C VAL A 329 15.58 -0.04 18.78
N VAL A 330 15.50 -1.34 18.58
CA VAL A 330 16.41 -2.12 17.75
C VAL A 330 15.62 -2.70 16.58
N TYR A 331 15.17 -1.85 15.67
CA TYR A 331 14.72 -2.33 14.37
C TYR A 331 15.97 -2.63 13.53
N ARG A 332 16.60 -3.76 13.82
CA ARG A 332 17.56 -4.36 12.88
C ARG A 332 16.73 -4.78 11.67
N GLY A 333 17.06 -4.24 10.52
CA GLY A 333 16.39 -4.59 9.27
C GLY A 333 16.19 -6.09 9.17
N VAL A 334 15.12 -6.54 8.56
CA VAL A 334 14.66 -7.94 8.43
C VAL A 334 15.74 -8.92 7.87
N GLY A 335 16.95 -8.43 7.56
CA GLY A 335 18.08 -9.23 7.10
C GLY A 335 19.00 -9.85 8.16
N GLN A 336 18.87 -9.52 9.46
CA GLN A 336 19.81 -10.02 10.48
C GLN A 336 19.26 -11.06 11.46
N GLY A 337 18.14 -11.68 11.15
CA GLY A 337 17.58 -12.82 11.91
C GLY A 337 18.17 -14.18 11.57
N ARG A 338 19.35 -14.25 10.95
CA ARG A 338 20.10 -15.50 10.78
C ARG A 338 21.41 -15.41 11.54
N THR A 339 21.35 -15.59 12.84
CA THR A 339 22.48 -16.13 13.59
C THR A 339 21.98 -17.34 14.35
N THR A 340 22.38 -18.49 13.82
CA THR A 340 22.54 -19.84 14.41
C THR A 340 21.48 -20.27 15.42
#